data_348e693ca4bce019fc719a57e727de85
#
_entry.id   348e693ca4bce019fc719a57e727de85
#
_cell.length_a   1.000
_cell.length_b   1.000
_cell.length_c   1.000
_cell.angle_alpha   90.00
_cell.angle_beta   90.00
_cell.angle_gamma   90.00
#
_symmetry.space_group_name_H-M   'P 1'
#
loop_
_entity.id
_entity.type
_entity.pdbx_description
1 polymer ?
#
loop_
_entity_poly.entity_id
_entity_poly.type
_entity_poly.pdbx_seq_one_letter_code
_entity_poly.pdbx_strand_id
1 'polypeptide(L)'
;MIGSWTLSMANFIDTAGKNGNGATMPQTFIQDPNTPTRKAFIDDYLKEFKPKKGRIDSPVSAAQGYDSIYLLAAAIKQAGGTDGVKIKEALENLSTPVNGVVTVYNKPFTKTDHEAITANIPLMGEVKEGRVTYASEADAKANPVRVKNP
;
A
#
# COMPACT_ATOMS: atom_id res chain seq x y z
N MET A 1 18.24 -13.33 1.88
CA MET A 1 18.56 -11.94 1.39
C MET A 1 17.56 -11.00 2.01
N ILE A 2 17.99 -9.83 2.50
CA ILE A 2 17.09 -8.75 2.93
C ILE A 2 17.35 -7.55 2.02
N GLY A 3 16.29 -6.90 1.54
CA GLY A 3 16.40 -5.77 0.62
C GLY A 3 15.24 -4.78 0.73
N SER A 4 15.20 -3.82 -0.18
CA SER A 4 14.12 -2.85 -0.25
C SER A 4 12.81 -3.47 -0.74
N TRP A 5 11.71 -2.73 -0.61
CA TRP A 5 10.38 -3.15 -1.10
C TRP A 5 10.38 -3.56 -2.58
N THR A 6 11.36 -3.12 -3.37
CA THR A 6 11.49 -3.45 -4.80
C THR A 6 11.70 -4.94 -5.07
N LEU A 7 12.13 -5.74 -4.09
CA LEU A 7 12.19 -7.19 -4.21
C LEU A 7 10.80 -7.85 -4.36
N SER A 8 9.73 -7.10 -4.10
CA SER A 8 8.34 -7.55 -4.36
C SER A 8 7.89 -7.38 -5.80
N MET A 9 8.66 -6.69 -6.63
CA MET A 9 8.29 -6.43 -8.02
C MET A 9 8.40 -7.68 -8.89
N ALA A 10 7.50 -7.78 -9.85
CA ALA A 10 7.40 -8.93 -10.75
C ALA A 10 8.73 -9.23 -11.48
N ASN A 11 9.46 -8.20 -11.90
CA ASN A 11 10.73 -8.38 -12.60
C ASN A 11 11.79 -9.08 -11.75
N PHE A 12 11.91 -8.74 -10.44
CA PHE A 12 12.82 -9.45 -9.55
C PHE A 12 12.39 -10.90 -9.38
N ILE A 13 11.11 -11.12 -9.03
CA ILE A 13 10.58 -12.46 -8.74
C ILE A 13 10.71 -13.37 -9.98
N ASP A 14 10.43 -12.86 -11.17
CA ASP A 14 10.51 -13.63 -12.40
C ASP A 14 11.94 -13.93 -12.82
N THR A 15 12.86 -12.96 -12.67
CA THR A 15 14.27 -13.14 -13.03
C THR A 15 14.99 -14.05 -12.04
N ALA A 16 14.76 -13.88 -10.75
CA ALA A 16 15.39 -14.70 -9.72
C ALA A 16 14.81 -16.13 -9.66
N GLY A 17 13.55 -16.32 -10.05
CA GLY A 17 12.90 -17.62 -10.02
C GLY A 17 13.01 -18.27 -8.63
N LYS A 18 13.40 -19.55 -8.59
CA LYS A 18 13.59 -20.29 -7.33
C LYS A 18 14.68 -19.70 -6.42
N ASN A 19 15.68 -19.03 -7.00
CA ASN A 19 16.75 -18.38 -6.24
C ASN A 19 16.28 -17.16 -5.45
N GLY A 20 15.12 -16.59 -5.80
CA GLY A 20 14.49 -15.51 -5.06
C GLY A 20 13.76 -15.94 -3.79
N ASN A 21 13.49 -17.24 -3.61
CA ASN A 21 12.80 -17.72 -2.43
C ASN A 21 13.58 -17.39 -1.15
N GLY A 22 12.89 -16.97 -0.10
CA GLY A 22 13.48 -16.50 1.14
C GLY A 22 14.04 -15.08 1.10
N ALA A 23 13.90 -14.36 -0.01
CA ALA A 23 14.18 -12.92 -0.03
C ALA A 23 13.11 -12.18 0.79
N THR A 24 13.53 -11.35 1.74
CA THR A 24 12.66 -10.60 2.65
C THR A 24 12.79 -9.10 2.43
N MET A 25 11.69 -8.39 2.59
CA MET A 25 11.62 -6.95 2.35
C MET A 25 10.47 -6.29 3.13
N PRO A 26 10.57 -5.00 3.50
CA PRO A 26 9.43 -4.28 4.07
C PRO A 26 8.35 -4.06 3.00
N GLN A 27 7.09 -4.23 3.37
CA GLN A 27 5.93 -4.08 2.49
C GLN A 27 4.85 -3.26 3.19
N THR A 28 4.35 -2.23 2.52
CA THR A 28 3.13 -1.51 2.96
C THR A 28 1.86 -2.20 2.45
N PHE A 29 1.99 -3.06 1.45
CA PHE A 29 0.90 -3.84 0.90
C PHE A 29 1.41 -5.20 0.40
N ILE A 30 0.77 -6.27 0.86
CA ILE A 30 0.91 -7.64 0.34
C ILE A 30 -0.39 -7.99 -0.37
N GLN A 31 -0.32 -8.62 -1.55
CA GLN A 31 -1.49 -9.02 -2.35
C GLN A 31 -2.22 -10.18 -1.65
N ASP A 32 -2.90 -9.85 -0.55
CA ASP A 32 -3.70 -10.76 0.26
C ASP A 32 -5.10 -10.13 0.45
N PRO A 33 -6.19 -10.77 -0.04
CA PRO A 33 -7.55 -10.24 0.03
C PRO A 33 -8.17 -10.39 1.43
N ASN A 34 -7.43 -10.10 2.46
CA ASN A 34 -7.78 -10.30 3.87
C ASN A 34 -8.73 -9.25 4.47
N THR A 35 -9.08 -8.22 3.71
CA THR A 35 -10.16 -7.27 4.04
C THR A 35 -11.04 -7.02 2.82
N PRO A 36 -12.32 -6.62 3.00
CA PRO A 36 -13.20 -6.31 1.87
C PRO A 36 -12.62 -5.25 0.93
N THR A 37 -12.00 -4.20 1.47
CA THR A 37 -11.39 -3.12 0.69
C THR A 37 -10.21 -3.63 -0.15
N ARG A 38 -9.32 -4.43 0.45
CA ARG A 38 -8.18 -5.04 -0.27
C ARG A 38 -8.64 -6.02 -1.33
N LYS A 39 -9.65 -6.84 -0.99
CA LYS A 39 -10.23 -7.78 -1.96
C LYS A 39 -10.80 -7.04 -3.18
N ALA A 40 -11.59 -6.00 -2.98
CA ALA A 40 -12.16 -5.21 -4.07
C ALA A 40 -11.05 -4.60 -4.94
N PHE A 41 -10.04 -3.97 -4.34
CA PHE A 41 -8.90 -3.40 -5.07
C PHE A 41 -8.15 -4.45 -5.90
N ILE A 42 -7.86 -5.63 -5.32
CA ILE A 42 -7.15 -6.71 -6.00
C ILE A 42 -7.99 -7.23 -7.18
N ASP A 43 -9.28 -7.50 -6.96
CA ASP A 43 -10.19 -8.02 -7.98
C ASP A 43 -10.33 -7.03 -9.16
N ASP A 44 -10.52 -5.74 -8.86
CA ASP A 44 -10.63 -4.70 -9.88
C ASP A 44 -9.32 -4.53 -10.66
N TYR A 45 -8.16 -4.55 -9.97
CA TYR A 45 -6.85 -4.48 -10.62
C TYR A 45 -6.65 -5.66 -11.58
N LEU A 46 -6.90 -6.89 -11.10
CA LEU A 46 -6.71 -8.09 -11.92
C LEU A 46 -7.66 -8.14 -13.11
N LYS A 47 -8.88 -7.66 -12.95
CA LYS A 47 -9.89 -7.57 -14.02
C LYS A 47 -9.49 -6.56 -15.09
N GLU A 48 -9.01 -5.38 -14.68
CA GLU A 48 -8.66 -4.28 -15.59
C GLU A 48 -7.35 -4.56 -16.33
N PHE A 49 -6.29 -4.89 -15.61
CA PHE A 49 -4.94 -5.02 -16.17
C PHE A 49 -4.59 -6.42 -16.67
N LYS A 50 -5.33 -7.46 -16.26
CA LYS A 50 -5.18 -8.87 -16.69
C LYS A 50 -3.71 -9.34 -16.69
N PRO A 51 -2.97 -9.20 -15.59
CA PRO A 51 -1.57 -9.57 -15.54
C PRO A 51 -1.37 -11.08 -15.77
N LYS A 52 -0.34 -11.44 -16.54
CA LYS A 52 -0.11 -12.81 -17.02
C LYS A 52 -0.09 -13.91 -15.95
N LYS A 53 0.33 -13.57 -14.73
CA LYS A 53 0.47 -14.53 -13.60
C LYS A 53 -0.55 -14.32 -12.49
N GLY A 54 -1.59 -13.54 -12.74
CA GLY A 54 -2.63 -13.23 -11.74
C GLY A 54 -2.07 -12.52 -10.51
N ARG A 55 -1.00 -11.74 -10.66
CA ARG A 55 -0.42 -10.92 -9.58
C ARG A 55 -0.20 -9.50 -10.04
N ILE A 56 -0.27 -8.59 -9.08
CA ILE A 56 0.06 -7.17 -9.28
C ILE A 56 1.57 -7.06 -9.48
N ASP A 57 2.02 -6.43 -10.58
CA ASP A 57 3.44 -6.36 -10.94
C ASP A 57 4.28 -5.54 -9.97
N SER A 58 3.69 -4.52 -9.37
CA SER A 58 4.29 -3.70 -8.30
C SER A 58 3.23 -3.42 -7.22
N PRO A 59 3.01 -4.37 -6.28
CA PRO A 59 1.87 -4.30 -5.36
C PRO A 59 1.92 -3.08 -4.44
N VAL A 60 3.10 -2.72 -3.94
CA VAL A 60 3.27 -1.53 -3.08
C VAL A 60 2.93 -0.26 -3.84
N SER A 61 3.47 -0.09 -5.06
CA SER A 61 3.22 1.13 -5.87
C SER A 61 1.76 1.24 -6.29
N ALA A 62 1.14 0.13 -6.69
CA ALA A 62 -0.26 0.12 -7.09
C ALA A 62 -1.18 0.50 -5.93
N ALA A 63 -0.95 -0.05 -4.74
CA ALA A 63 -1.74 0.24 -3.54
C ALA A 63 -1.55 1.69 -3.08
N GLN A 64 -0.31 2.18 -3.02
CA GLN A 64 -0.04 3.57 -2.64
C GLN A 64 -0.58 4.57 -3.66
N GLY A 65 -0.47 4.28 -4.95
CA GLY A 65 -1.04 5.09 -6.01
C GLY A 65 -2.57 5.19 -5.90
N TYR A 66 -3.22 4.06 -5.66
CA TYR A 66 -4.66 4.00 -5.42
C TYR A 66 -5.07 4.89 -4.22
N ASP A 67 -4.44 4.70 -3.06
CA ASP A 67 -4.73 5.47 -1.86
C ASP A 67 -4.47 6.98 -2.05
N SER A 68 -3.41 7.33 -2.79
CA SER A 68 -3.06 8.74 -3.07
C SER A 68 -4.16 9.47 -3.84
N ILE A 69 -4.83 8.78 -4.78
CA ILE A 69 -5.96 9.37 -5.52
C ILE A 69 -7.16 9.61 -4.61
N TYR A 70 -7.45 8.70 -3.67
CA TYR A 70 -8.54 8.90 -2.72
C TYR A 70 -8.25 10.03 -1.71
N LEU A 71 -6.99 10.14 -1.26
CA LEU A 71 -6.54 11.26 -0.42
C LEU A 71 -6.69 12.59 -1.15
N LEU A 72 -6.25 12.65 -2.41
CA LEU A 72 -6.39 13.85 -3.25
C LEU A 72 -7.86 14.21 -3.48
N ALA A 73 -8.70 13.23 -3.79
CA ALA A 73 -10.13 13.45 -3.98
C ALA A 73 -10.81 13.99 -2.71
N ALA A 74 -10.46 13.45 -1.54
CA ALA A 74 -10.96 13.95 -0.26
C ALA A 74 -10.52 15.40 0.00
N ALA A 75 -9.26 15.73 -0.31
CA ALA A 75 -8.73 17.08 -0.16
C ALA A 75 -9.39 18.08 -1.12
N ILE A 76 -9.59 17.73 -2.39
CA ILE A 76 -10.31 18.55 -3.37
C ILE A 76 -11.74 18.84 -2.91
N LYS A 77 -12.43 17.80 -2.41
CA LYS A 77 -13.79 17.93 -1.86
C LYS A 77 -13.81 18.89 -0.67
N GLN A 78 -12.87 18.75 0.26
CA GLN A 78 -12.76 19.62 1.43
C GLN A 78 -12.38 21.06 1.05
N ALA A 79 -11.48 21.24 0.08
CA ALA A 79 -11.04 22.54 -0.43
C ALA A 79 -12.14 23.29 -1.20
N GLY A 80 -13.17 22.58 -1.68
CA GLY A 80 -14.24 23.13 -2.49
C GLY A 80 -13.83 23.53 -3.91
N GLY A 81 -12.72 22.97 -4.43
CA GLY A 81 -12.20 23.25 -5.77
C GLY A 81 -10.79 22.75 -5.98
N THR A 82 -10.19 23.15 -7.11
CA THR A 82 -8.89 22.65 -7.59
C THR A 82 -7.73 23.63 -7.38
N ASP A 83 -7.90 24.65 -6.54
CA ASP A 83 -6.81 25.54 -6.16
C ASP A 83 -5.75 24.80 -5.36
N GLY A 84 -4.49 24.83 -5.81
CA GLY A 84 -3.41 24.04 -5.24
C GLY A 84 -3.08 24.40 -3.78
N VAL A 85 -3.19 25.68 -3.40
CA VAL A 85 -2.94 26.13 -2.02
C VAL A 85 -4.01 25.58 -1.09
N LYS A 86 -5.28 25.68 -1.49
CA LYS A 86 -6.41 25.14 -0.71
C LYS A 86 -6.37 23.62 -0.60
N ILE A 87 -5.96 22.91 -1.67
CA ILE A 87 -5.77 21.46 -1.63
C ILE A 87 -4.67 21.08 -0.64
N LYS A 88 -3.53 21.78 -0.67
CA LYS A 88 -2.45 21.55 0.30
C LYS A 88 -2.94 21.75 1.72
N GLU A 89 -3.62 22.87 2.02
CA GLU A 89 -4.18 23.14 3.34
C GLU A 89 -5.19 22.07 3.78
N ALA A 90 -6.01 21.58 2.84
CA ALA A 90 -6.95 20.50 3.10
C ALA A 90 -6.25 19.17 3.39
N LEU A 91 -5.18 18.82 2.67
CA LEU A 91 -4.37 17.62 2.95
C LEU A 91 -3.72 17.69 4.33
N GLU A 92 -3.18 18.84 4.73
CA GLU A 92 -2.54 19.06 6.03
C GLU A 92 -3.54 19.08 7.20
N ASN A 93 -4.84 19.13 6.91
CA ASN A 93 -5.89 19.15 7.93
C ASN A 93 -7.18 18.44 7.48
N LEU A 94 -7.04 17.21 6.97
CA LEU A 94 -8.17 16.40 6.57
C LEU A 94 -9.14 16.21 7.75
N SER A 95 -10.40 16.57 7.54
CA SER A 95 -11.46 16.51 8.56
C SER A 95 -12.07 15.11 8.70
N THR A 96 -12.01 14.32 7.65
CA THR A 96 -12.61 12.98 7.60
C THR A 96 -11.54 11.93 7.25
N PRO A 97 -11.47 10.81 7.98
CA PRO A 97 -10.55 9.73 7.63
C PRO A 97 -10.81 9.18 6.23
N VAL A 98 -9.74 8.78 5.54
CA VAL A 98 -9.79 8.12 4.23
C VAL A 98 -9.42 6.65 4.40
N ASN A 99 -10.33 5.77 4.04
CA ASN A 99 -10.10 4.33 4.08
C ASN A 99 -9.35 3.90 2.82
N GLY A 100 -8.06 3.65 2.94
CA GLY A 100 -7.22 3.12 1.88
C GLY A 100 -7.06 1.61 1.94
N VAL A 101 -6.32 1.07 0.97
CA VAL A 101 -5.93 -0.36 0.93
C VAL A 101 -4.63 -0.61 1.70
N VAL A 102 -3.77 0.41 1.82
CA VAL A 102 -2.58 0.35 2.68
C VAL A 102 -2.96 0.53 4.13
N THR A 103 -3.68 1.59 4.45
CA THR A 103 -4.06 1.97 5.82
C THR A 103 -5.32 2.83 5.84
N VAL A 104 -5.82 3.10 7.05
CA VAL A 104 -6.81 4.16 7.28
C VAL A 104 -6.06 5.45 7.59
N TYR A 105 -6.22 6.44 6.73
CA TYR A 105 -5.56 7.74 6.85
C TYR A 105 -6.40 8.68 7.69
N ASN A 106 -6.04 8.84 8.95
CA ASN A 106 -6.66 9.81 9.85
C ASN A 106 -5.67 10.95 10.09
N LYS A 107 -5.93 12.11 9.48
CA LYS A 107 -5.01 13.26 9.48
C LYS A 107 -3.56 12.85 9.14
N PRO A 108 -3.34 12.26 7.96
CA PRO A 108 -2.03 11.68 7.61
C PRO A 108 -0.93 12.72 7.49
N PHE A 109 -1.29 13.97 7.20
CA PHE A 109 -0.37 15.08 7.04
C PHE A 109 -0.71 16.22 7.99
N THR A 110 0.31 16.98 8.36
CA THR A 110 0.23 18.26 9.10
C THR A 110 1.12 19.29 8.41
N LYS A 111 1.14 20.54 8.89
CA LYS A 111 2.05 21.59 8.37
C LYS A 111 3.53 21.24 8.54
N THR A 112 3.87 20.38 9.48
CA THR A 112 5.25 20.04 9.85
C THR A 112 5.60 18.57 9.62
N ASP A 113 4.61 17.74 9.30
CA ASP A 113 4.79 16.32 9.03
C ASP A 113 4.01 15.92 7.79
N HIS A 114 4.73 15.55 6.73
CA HIS A 114 4.18 15.11 5.46
C HIS A 114 4.39 13.60 5.21
N GLU A 115 4.68 12.84 6.27
CA GLU A 115 4.82 11.39 6.23
C GLU A 115 3.50 10.70 6.55
N ALA A 116 2.83 10.14 5.53
CA ALA A 116 1.59 9.38 5.73
C ALA A 116 1.82 7.96 6.26
N ILE A 117 3.01 7.40 6.00
CA ILE A 117 3.37 6.01 6.32
C ILE A 117 4.53 6.02 7.31
N THR A 118 4.22 5.76 8.57
CA THR A 118 5.21 5.64 9.65
C THR A 118 5.76 4.21 9.77
N ALA A 119 6.88 4.04 10.47
CA ALA A 119 7.62 2.78 10.56
C ALA A 119 6.80 1.59 11.13
N ASN A 120 5.68 1.84 11.80
CA ASN A 120 4.78 0.81 12.31
C ASN A 120 3.83 0.24 11.24
N ILE A 121 3.69 0.88 10.08
CA ILE A 121 2.77 0.43 9.02
C ILE A 121 3.36 -0.73 8.20
N PRO A 122 4.63 -0.67 7.71
CA PRO A 122 5.18 -1.76 6.93
C PRO A 122 5.26 -3.08 7.73
N LEU A 123 5.03 -4.16 7.02
CA LEU A 123 5.21 -5.54 7.48
C LEU A 123 6.37 -6.17 6.72
N MET A 124 6.96 -7.24 7.25
CA MET A 124 7.97 -7.99 6.50
C MET A 124 7.29 -8.98 5.55
N GLY A 125 7.57 -8.82 4.26
CA GLY A 125 7.24 -9.78 3.23
C GLY A 125 8.38 -10.74 2.95
N GLU A 126 8.05 -11.93 2.44
CA GLU A 126 8.99 -12.94 1.98
C GLU A 126 8.56 -13.48 0.62
N VAL A 127 9.50 -13.65 -0.29
CA VAL A 127 9.23 -14.33 -1.57
C VAL A 127 9.14 -15.82 -1.35
N LYS A 128 8.00 -16.40 -1.69
CA LYS A 128 7.72 -17.83 -1.70
C LYS A 128 7.02 -18.22 -3.00
N GLU A 129 7.59 -19.20 -3.72
CA GLU A 129 6.97 -19.79 -4.91
C GLU A 129 6.45 -18.75 -5.94
N GLY A 130 7.26 -17.73 -6.18
CA GLY A 130 6.94 -16.68 -7.15
C GLY A 130 5.91 -15.64 -6.68
N ARG A 131 5.62 -15.57 -5.38
CA ARG A 131 4.73 -14.57 -4.76
C ARG A 131 5.36 -13.98 -3.52
N VAL A 132 4.88 -12.80 -3.12
CA VAL A 132 5.20 -12.24 -1.81
C VAL A 132 4.12 -12.65 -0.82
N THR A 133 4.55 -13.24 0.29
CA THR A 133 3.71 -13.62 1.44
C THR A 133 4.21 -12.90 2.68
N TYR A 134 3.49 -13.02 3.80
CA TYR A 134 3.99 -12.56 5.09
C TYR A 134 5.20 -13.39 5.53
N ALA A 135 6.27 -12.73 5.99
CA ALA A 135 7.46 -13.42 6.49
C ALA A 135 7.22 -14.08 7.86
N SER A 136 6.18 -13.68 8.57
CA SER A 136 5.81 -14.18 9.89
C SER A 136 4.32 -14.55 9.92
N GLU A 137 4.01 -15.70 10.54
CA GLU A 137 2.61 -16.09 10.78
C GLU A 137 1.89 -15.13 11.73
N ALA A 138 2.60 -14.50 12.65
CA ALA A 138 2.04 -13.49 13.54
C ALA A 138 1.54 -12.28 12.76
N ASP A 139 2.31 -11.81 11.77
CA ASP A 139 1.89 -10.71 10.89
C ASP A 139 0.73 -11.12 9.97
N ALA A 140 0.69 -12.37 9.50
CA ALA A 140 -0.41 -12.88 8.69
C ALA A 140 -1.74 -12.95 9.48
N LYS A 141 -1.68 -13.22 10.79
CA LYS A 141 -2.84 -13.29 11.70
C LYS A 141 -3.21 -11.96 12.33
N ALA A 142 -2.29 -11.01 12.36
CA ALA A 142 -2.53 -9.67 12.91
C ALA A 142 -3.48 -8.87 12.00
N ASN A 143 -4.07 -7.80 12.56
CA ASN A 143 -4.81 -6.86 11.72
C ASN A 143 -3.87 -6.28 10.64
N PRO A 144 -4.14 -6.56 9.35
CA PRO A 144 -3.28 -6.12 8.25
C PRO A 144 -3.31 -4.61 8.05
N VAL A 145 -4.29 -3.92 8.61
CA VAL A 145 -4.45 -2.47 8.50
C VAL A 145 -3.91 -1.82 9.77
N ARG A 146 -2.67 -1.37 9.70
CA ARG A 146 -2.02 -0.59 10.76
C ARG A 146 -2.18 0.89 10.45
N VAL A 147 -2.50 1.69 11.44
CA VAL A 147 -2.64 3.14 11.30
C VAL A 147 -1.37 3.86 11.72
N LYS A 148 -1.18 5.07 11.17
CA LYS A 148 -0.08 5.96 11.56
C LYS A 148 -0.08 6.17 13.07
N ASN A 149 1.07 6.00 13.70
CA ASN A 149 1.28 6.42 15.09
C ASN A 149 1.21 7.95 15.17
N PRO A 150 0.63 8.48 16.25
CA PRO A 150 0.59 9.92 16.50
C PRO A 150 1.99 10.54 16.52
#